data_648020ac6d4d976de86e1300a667ee49
#
_entry.id   648020ac6d4d976de86e1300a667ee49
#
_cell.length_a   1.000
_cell.length_b   1.000
_cell.length_c   1.000
_cell.angle_alpha   90.00
_cell.angle_beta   90.00
_cell.angle_gamma   90.00
#
_symmetry.space_group_name_H-M   'P 1'
#
loop_
_entity.id
_entity.type
_entity.pdbx_description
1 polymer ?
#
loop_
_entity_poly.entity_id
_entity_poly.type
_entity_poly.pdbx_seq_one_letter_code
_entity_poly.pdbx_strand_id
1 'polypeptide(L)'
;MHIVIVNRWPRFEEDGVRWDNELTRYEEFIDHDAHQVSYVVDALGAEGVLADPAKIAHLVRIDDVNDVDALRAAVVEVSEKVGPVDQLIALSEFTLEIAAKVREDLGLPGPTTAEVAVYRDKVRMKEILAAAGVRVPRFAACTDVESGLAFARSCGYPVILKPVDGAASIGVHRVEDEATLAELLAEVDLMRYEIEEFVTGTIHHVDGFADARSEVGFQVTSRYVNDCLSFGAGEPLGSFVLQDSPLRGRIEEFSRGCVRALGMRDTPFHLELFVTPEDELVFLEIGGRVGGSEVPHLLNKLFGVNLFEIWLRALCGEPTTPPTRSGDPSGGWLVVPKPAGLPAVVRKASSVRGSVPAVWRELLPSVGEVLEPGGAYDALHAGRFILLHDDQVQVEADIRRIIETFEFEVTSL
;
A
#
# COMPACT_ATOMS: atom_id res chain seq x y z
N MET A 1 -2.55 -28.63 5.25
CA MET A 1 -3.17 -27.93 4.10
C MET A 1 -2.15 -27.84 2.97
N HIS A 2 -2.63 -27.73 1.73
CA HIS A 2 -1.79 -27.35 0.62
C HIS A 2 -1.99 -25.85 0.32
N ILE A 3 -0.97 -25.06 0.57
CA ILE A 3 -0.96 -23.60 0.46
C ILE A 3 -0.14 -23.21 -0.76
N VAL A 4 -0.72 -22.40 -1.65
CA VAL A 4 -0.02 -21.83 -2.80
C VAL A 4 0.18 -20.33 -2.54
N ILE A 5 1.42 -19.87 -2.56
CA ILE A 5 1.81 -18.48 -2.35
C ILE A 5 2.18 -17.85 -3.70
N VAL A 6 1.49 -16.77 -4.05
CA VAL A 6 1.86 -15.91 -5.18
C VAL A 6 2.77 -14.81 -4.65
N ASN A 7 4.05 -14.87 -4.98
CA ASN A 7 5.01 -13.86 -4.54
C ASN A 7 5.61 -13.10 -5.74
N ARG A 8 5.63 -11.76 -5.62
CA ARG A 8 6.24 -10.84 -6.59
C ARG A 8 7.34 -9.98 -5.97
N TRP A 9 7.59 -10.11 -4.66
CA TRP A 9 8.54 -9.27 -3.96
C TRP A 9 9.88 -9.95 -3.81
N PRO A 10 10.99 -9.26 -4.14
CA PRO A 10 12.32 -9.71 -3.80
C PRO A 10 12.56 -9.54 -2.29
N ARG A 11 13.66 -10.09 -1.83
CA ARG A 11 14.19 -9.82 -0.49
C ARG A 11 15.52 -9.12 -0.65
N PHE A 12 15.79 -8.22 0.24
CA PHE A 12 17.13 -7.67 0.35
C PHE A 12 17.50 -7.39 1.80
N GLU A 13 18.78 -7.48 2.04
CA GLU A 13 19.40 -7.31 3.32
C GLU A 13 20.68 -6.50 3.11
N GLU A 14 20.87 -5.47 3.92
CA GLU A 14 22.06 -4.63 3.92
C GLU A 14 22.64 -4.61 5.32
N ASP A 15 23.93 -4.96 5.46
CA ASP A 15 24.64 -5.05 6.74
C ASP A 15 23.91 -5.87 7.83
N GLY A 16 23.25 -6.97 7.42
CA GLY A 16 22.45 -7.81 8.30
C GLY A 16 21.10 -7.19 8.71
N VAL A 17 20.69 -6.11 8.06
CA VAL A 17 19.41 -5.45 8.28
C VAL A 17 18.46 -5.78 7.13
N ARG A 18 17.28 -6.27 7.47
CA ARG A 18 16.21 -6.56 6.53
C ARG A 18 15.48 -5.28 6.14
N TRP A 19 15.47 -4.99 4.84
CA TRP A 19 14.87 -3.78 4.27
C TRP A 19 13.73 -4.06 3.28
N ASP A 20 13.32 -5.32 3.16
CA ASP A 20 12.14 -5.65 2.35
C ASP A 20 10.94 -4.88 2.91
N ASN A 21 10.29 -4.10 2.04
CA ASN A 21 9.22 -3.19 2.43
C ASN A 21 8.08 -3.91 3.15
N GLU A 22 7.77 -5.11 2.69
CA GLU A 22 6.62 -5.86 3.12
C GLU A 22 6.83 -6.62 4.42
N LEU A 23 8.07 -6.84 4.88
CA LEU A 23 8.36 -7.71 6.03
C LEU A 23 7.65 -9.07 5.95
N THR A 24 7.37 -9.55 4.74
CA THR A 24 6.78 -10.87 4.52
C THR A 24 7.84 -11.94 4.67
N ARG A 25 7.66 -12.80 5.63
CA ARG A 25 8.57 -13.90 5.95
C ARG A 25 7.77 -15.19 5.91
N TYR A 26 7.44 -15.65 4.70
CA TYR A 26 6.61 -16.85 4.52
C TYR A 26 7.17 -18.04 5.26
N GLU A 27 8.49 -18.22 5.24
CA GLU A 27 9.22 -19.29 5.91
C GLU A 27 9.25 -19.18 7.44
N GLU A 28 9.00 -17.98 7.98
CA GLU A 28 8.93 -17.73 9.43
C GLU A 28 7.49 -17.78 9.96
N PHE A 29 6.50 -17.46 9.11
CA PHE A 29 5.10 -17.31 9.52
C PHE A 29 4.19 -18.48 9.10
N ILE A 30 4.65 -19.33 8.18
CA ILE A 30 3.96 -20.52 7.74
C ILE A 30 4.84 -21.72 8.03
N ASP A 31 4.31 -22.68 8.80
CA ASP A 31 5.02 -23.91 9.12
C ASP A 31 5.08 -24.84 7.89
N HIS A 32 6.22 -24.83 7.19
CA HIS A 32 6.47 -25.66 6.01
C HIS A 32 6.69 -27.16 6.36
N ASP A 33 6.79 -27.53 7.62
CA ASP A 33 6.80 -28.94 8.05
C ASP A 33 5.37 -29.45 8.30
N ALA A 34 4.46 -28.57 8.71
CA ALA A 34 3.06 -28.91 8.96
C ALA A 34 2.17 -28.78 7.70
N HIS A 35 2.59 -27.97 6.72
CA HIS A 35 1.84 -27.68 5.51
C HIS A 35 2.65 -28.01 4.25
N GLN A 36 1.96 -28.44 3.19
CA GLN A 36 2.55 -28.45 1.85
C GLN A 36 2.51 -27.05 1.30
N VAL A 37 3.66 -26.37 1.18
CA VAL A 37 3.74 -25.00 0.72
C VAL A 37 4.38 -24.96 -0.67
N SER A 38 3.64 -24.41 -1.62
CA SER A 38 4.08 -24.23 -3.00
C SER A 38 4.13 -22.74 -3.34
N TYR A 39 4.94 -22.37 -4.32
CA TYR A 39 5.12 -20.99 -4.74
C TYR A 39 4.86 -20.83 -6.23
N VAL A 40 4.16 -19.76 -6.60
CA VAL A 40 4.10 -19.24 -7.97
C VAL A 40 4.73 -17.85 -7.96
N VAL A 41 5.76 -17.66 -8.77
CA VAL A 41 6.61 -16.47 -8.73
C VAL A 41 6.99 -15.99 -10.13
N ASP A 42 7.22 -14.70 -10.28
CA ASP A 42 7.99 -14.12 -11.39
C ASP A 42 9.50 -14.08 -11.06
N ALA A 43 10.27 -13.42 -11.90
CA ALA A 43 11.73 -13.35 -11.73
C ALA A 43 12.11 -12.67 -10.40
N LEU A 44 11.44 -11.53 -10.06
CA LEU A 44 11.70 -10.80 -8.81
C LEU A 44 11.15 -11.56 -7.60
N GLY A 45 9.95 -12.10 -7.71
CA GLY A 45 9.34 -12.89 -6.65
C GLY A 45 10.15 -14.13 -6.28
N ALA A 46 10.87 -14.71 -7.23
CA ALA A 46 11.74 -15.86 -6.96
C ALA A 46 12.90 -15.53 -6.00
N GLU A 47 13.41 -14.29 -6.04
CA GLU A 47 14.45 -13.82 -5.12
C GLU A 47 13.94 -13.70 -3.68
N GLY A 48 12.62 -13.60 -3.50
CA GLY A 48 11.97 -13.51 -2.20
C GLY A 48 11.62 -14.85 -1.56
N VAL A 49 11.84 -15.97 -2.22
CA VAL A 49 11.57 -17.32 -1.66
C VAL A 49 12.81 -17.80 -0.91
N LEU A 50 12.81 -17.66 0.42
CA LEU A 50 13.93 -18.01 1.30
C LEU A 50 13.68 -19.29 2.11
N ALA A 51 12.54 -19.95 1.92
CA ALA A 51 12.26 -21.24 2.54
C ALA A 51 13.29 -22.28 2.11
N ASP A 52 13.60 -23.24 3.02
CA ASP A 52 14.46 -24.38 2.69
C ASP A 52 13.89 -25.10 1.45
N PRO A 53 14.66 -25.21 0.35
CA PRO A 53 14.21 -25.89 -0.86
C PRO A 53 13.67 -27.33 -0.63
N ALA A 54 14.18 -28.02 0.39
CA ALA A 54 13.70 -29.36 0.76
C ALA A 54 12.29 -29.36 1.39
N LYS A 55 11.80 -28.20 1.84
CA LYS A 55 10.48 -28.01 2.45
C LYS A 55 9.47 -27.39 1.51
N ILE A 56 9.90 -26.96 0.33
CA ILE A 56 9.01 -26.43 -0.72
C ILE A 56 8.39 -27.59 -1.47
N ALA A 57 7.06 -27.71 -1.44
CA ALA A 57 6.33 -28.79 -2.09
C ALA A 57 6.45 -28.70 -3.62
N HIS A 58 6.28 -27.49 -4.18
CA HIS A 58 6.51 -27.21 -5.61
C HIS A 58 6.75 -25.72 -5.82
N LEU A 59 7.50 -25.37 -6.88
CA LEU A 59 7.72 -23.99 -7.28
C LEU A 59 7.55 -23.85 -8.78
N VAL A 60 6.64 -22.96 -9.20
CA VAL A 60 6.42 -22.62 -10.62
C VAL A 60 6.87 -21.19 -10.86
N ARG A 61 7.64 -20.99 -11.93
CA ARG A 61 8.03 -19.66 -12.40
C ARG A 61 7.22 -19.31 -13.63
N ILE A 62 6.63 -18.12 -13.61
CA ILE A 62 5.89 -17.53 -14.73
C ILE A 62 6.50 -16.16 -15.07
N ASP A 63 6.19 -15.63 -16.24
CA ASP A 63 6.79 -14.36 -16.70
C ASP A 63 6.23 -13.17 -15.91
N ASP A 64 4.91 -13.18 -15.59
CA ASP A 64 4.24 -12.13 -14.84
C ASP A 64 3.14 -12.75 -13.95
N VAL A 65 3.24 -12.55 -12.65
CA VAL A 65 2.21 -12.99 -11.68
C VAL A 65 0.90 -12.20 -11.78
N ASN A 66 0.88 -11.11 -12.56
CA ASN A 66 -0.34 -10.36 -12.84
C ASN A 66 -1.09 -10.89 -14.09
N ASP A 67 -0.56 -11.86 -14.80
CA ASP A 67 -1.27 -12.54 -15.87
C ASP A 67 -2.20 -13.62 -15.28
N VAL A 68 -3.50 -13.39 -15.38
CA VAL A 68 -4.55 -14.30 -14.85
C VAL A 68 -4.45 -15.70 -15.44
N ASP A 69 -4.20 -15.80 -16.75
CA ASP A 69 -4.18 -17.10 -17.45
C ASP A 69 -2.91 -17.87 -17.09
N ALA A 70 -1.77 -17.20 -17.00
CA ALA A 70 -0.51 -17.80 -16.56
C ALA A 70 -0.59 -18.24 -15.09
N LEU A 71 -1.14 -17.39 -14.21
CA LEU A 71 -1.30 -17.74 -12.79
C LEU A 71 -2.25 -18.93 -12.62
N ARG A 72 -3.39 -18.94 -13.34
CA ARG A 72 -4.34 -20.07 -13.28
C ARG A 72 -3.68 -21.36 -13.74
N ALA A 73 -2.95 -21.34 -14.86
CA ALA A 73 -2.24 -22.52 -15.37
C ALA A 73 -1.19 -23.03 -14.36
N ALA A 74 -0.44 -22.12 -13.72
CA ALA A 74 0.53 -22.47 -12.69
C ALA A 74 -0.12 -23.10 -11.45
N VAL A 75 -1.27 -22.59 -10.99
CA VAL A 75 -2.01 -23.18 -9.85
C VAL A 75 -2.55 -24.57 -10.20
N VAL A 76 -3.00 -24.78 -11.44
CA VAL A 76 -3.42 -26.11 -11.93
C VAL A 76 -2.22 -27.05 -11.94
N GLU A 77 -1.06 -26.65 -12.48
CA GLU A 77 0.17 -27.45 -12.46
C GLU A 77 0.55 -27.86 -11.03
N VAL A 78 0.54 -26.90 -10.09
CA VAL A 78 0.81 -27.17 -8.66
C VAL A 78 -0.16 -28.20 -8.12
N SER A 79 -1.46 -28.07 -8.41
CA SER A 79 -2.50 -29.02 -7.96
C SER A 79 -2.28 -30.42 -8.53
N GLU A 80 -1.86 -30.54 -9.77
CA GLU A 80 -1.56 -31.85 -10.41
C GLU A 80 -0.31 -32.53 -9.83
N LYS A 81 0.68 -31.73 -9.43
CA LYS A 81 1.96 -32.24 -8.90
C LYS A 81 1.92 -32.60 -7.42
N VAL A 82 1.20 -31.81 -6.62
CA VAL A 82 1.24 -31.91 -5.15
C VAL A 82 -0.10 -32.44 -4.59
N GLY A 83 -1.21 -32.04 -5.22
CA GLY A 83 -2.56 -32.38 -4.76
C GLY A 83 -3.46 -31.13 -4.68
N PRO A 84 -4.74 -31.31 -4.30
CA PRO A 84 -5.70 -30.21 -4.26
C PRO A 84 -5.19 -29.02 -3.44
N VAL A 85 -5.41 -27.82 -3.93
CA VAL A 85 -5.03 -26.58 -3.25
C VAL A 85 -6.12 -26.20 -2.26
N ASP A 86 -5.74 -26.04 -1.00
CA ASP A 86 -6.64 -25.62 0.07
C ASP A 86 -6.69 -24.08 0.19
N GLN A 87 -5.56 -23.39 -0.10
CA GLN A 87 -5.46 -21.94 0.04
C GLN A 87 -4.54 -21.34 -1.03
N LEU A 88 -5.02 -20.29 -1.70
CA LEU A 88 -4.23 -19.45 -2.60
C LEU A 88 -3.99 -18.10 -1.93
N ILE A 89 -2.74 -17.79 -1.58
CA ILE A 89 -2.34 -16.56 -0.88
C ILE A 89 -1.69 -15.60 -1.86
N ALA A 90 -2.22 -14.37 -1.91
CA ALA A 90 -1.66 -13.24 -2.66
C ALA A 90 -1.82 -11.99 -1.79
N LEU A 91 -0.71 -11.33 -1.42
CA LEU A 91 -0.71 -10.24 -0.45
C LEU A 91 -0.48 -8.86 -1.09
N SER A 92 -0.02 -8.82 -2.35
CA SER A 92 0.19 -7.56 -3.07
C SER A 92 -1.12 -7.01 -3.59
N GLU A 93 -1.31 -5.71 -3.45
CA GLU A 93 -2.44 -4.97 -4.01
C GLU A 93 -2.72 -5.29 -5.49
N PHE A 94 -1.66 -5.45 -6.28
CA PHE A 94 -1.75 -5.76 -7.72
C PHE A 94 -2.17 -7.21 -8.00
N THR A 95 -2.00 -8.13 -7.06
CA THR A 95 -2.34 -9.54 -7.25
C THR A 95 -3.67 -9.96 -6.60
N LEU A 96 -4.30 -9.07 -5.80
CA LEU A 96 -5.54 -9.40 -5.08
C LEU A 96 -6.69 -9.79 -6.01
N GLU A 97 -6.97 -8.97 -7.03
CA GLU A 97 -8.06 -9.21 -7.99
C GLU A 97 -7.78 -10.42 -8.87
N ILE A 98 -6.52 -10.57 -9.28
CA ILE A 98 -6.05 -11.69 -10.10
C ILE A 98 -6.19 -13.00 -9.33
N ALA A 99 -5.74 -13.04 -8.08
CA ALA A 99 -5.91 -14.22 -7.24
C ALA A 99 -7.40 -14.52 -6.94
N ALA A 100 -8.24 -13.50 -6.75
CA ALA A 100 -9.68 -13.67 -6.59
C ALA A 100 -10.29 -14.32 -7.82
N LYS A 101 -9.94 -13.86 -9.02
CA LYS A 101 -10.40 -14.44 -10.28
C LYS A 101 -9.97 -15.90 -10.44
N VAL A 102 -8.70 -16.19 -10.13
CA VAL A 102 -8.19 -17.59 -10.19
C VAL A 102 -8.91 -18.49 -9.17
N ARG A 103 -9.20 -17.98 -7.96
CA ARG A 103 -9.99 -18.75 -6.97
C ARG A 103 -11.38 -19.09 -7.49
N GLU A 104 -12.09 -18.11 -8.07
CA GLU A 104 -13.41 -18.33 -8.66
C GLU A 104 -13.38 -19.35 -9.82
N ASP A 105 -12.41 -19.20 -10.73
CA ASP A 105 -12.28 -20.08 -11.91
C ASP A 105 -11.97 -21.54 -11.49
N LEU A 106 -11.25 -21.74 -10.40
CA LEU A 106 -10.86 -23.07 -9.92
C LEU A 106 -11.68 -23.58 -8.74
N GLY A 107 -12.66 -22.80 -8.26
CA GLY A 107 -13.50 -23.18 -7.10
C GLY A 107 -12.71 -23.26 -5.80
N LEU A 108 -11.65 -22.47 -5.63
CA LEU A 108 -10.83 -22.40 -4.42
C LEU A 108 -11.46 -21.47 -3.37
N PRO A 109 -11.25 -21.76 -2.06
CA PRO A 109 -11.73 -20.87 -1.01
C PRO A 109 -10.95 -19.56 -0.96
N GLY A 110 -11.59 -18.53 -0.42
CA GLY A 110 -11.02 -17.21 -0.20
C GLY A 110 -11.83 -16.09 -0.85
N PRO A 111 -11.37 -14.83 -0.76
CA PRO A 111 -12.10 -13.69 -1.28
C PRO A 111 -12.39 -13.79 -2.78
N THR A 112 -13.65 -13.53 -3.14
CA THR A 112 -14.15 -13.45 -4.52
C THR A 112 -13.79 -12.10 -5.15
N THR A 113 -13.95 -12.01 -6.48
CA THR A 113 -13.77 -10.73 -7.20
C THR A 113 -14.72 -9.65 -6.68
N ALA A 114 -15.96 -10.01 -6.34
CA ALA A 114 -16.93 -9.08 -5.77
C ALA A 114 -16.55 -8.57 -4.37
N GLU A 115 -15.95 -9.42 -3.54
CA GLU A 115 -15.45 -9.03 -2.21
C GLU A 115 -14.18 -8.17 -2.32
N VAL A 116 -13.27 -8.49 -3.24
CA VAL A 116 -12.06 -7.69 -3.48
C VAL A 116 -12.41 -6.31 -4.05
N ALA A 117 -13.40 -6.21 -4.92
CA ALA A 117 -13.82 -4.94 -5.52
C ALA A 117 -14.22 -3.89 -4.47
N VAL A 118 -14.71 -4.27 -3.29
CA VAL A 118 -15.11 -3.30 -2.25
C VAL A 118 -13.94 -2.52 -1.65
N TYR A 119 -12.71 -2.98 -1.85
CA TYR A 119 -11.48 -2.29 -1.41
C TYR A 119 -10.43 -2.13 -2.51
N ARG A 120 -10.87 -2.24 -3.79
CA ARG A 120 -10.07 -1.95 -4.99
C ARG A 120 -10.73 -0.94 -5.92
N ASP A 121 -12.04 -1.03 -6.12
CA ASP A 121 -12.81 -0.12 -6.97
C ASP A 121 -13.27 1.10 -6.17
N LYS A 122 -12.66 2.27 -6.45
CA LYS A 122 -12.91 3.53 -5.75
C LYS A 122 -14.33 4.04 -5.89
N VAL A 123 -14.99 3.76 -7.02
CA VAL A 123 -16.42 4.09 -7.22
C VAL A 123 -17.26 3.24 -6.28
N ARG A 124 -17.02 1.94 -6.29
CA ARG A 124 -17.74 0.98 -5.45
C ARG A 124 -17.57 1.25 -3.95
N MET A 125 -16.33 1.54 -3.52
CA MET A 125 -16.05 1.96 -2.13
C MET A 125 -16.94 3.14 -1.72
N LYS A 126 -16.93 4.20 -2.53
CA LYS A 126 -17.65 5.44 -2.22
C LYS A 126 -19.17 5.26 -2.28
N GLU A 127 -19.70 4.44 -3.19
CA GLU A 127 -21.14 4.09 -3.22
C GLU A 127 -21.58 3.44 -1.91
N ILE A 128 -20.83 2.43 -1.45
CA ILE A 128 -21.15 1.70 -0.21
C ILE A 128 -21.03 2.63 1.00
N LEU A 129 -19.95 3.39 1.09
CA LEU A 129 -19.70 4.29 2.22
C LEU A 129 -20.70 5.44 2.28
N ALA A 130 -21.04 6.04 1.14
CA ALA A 130 -22.07 7.09 1.07
C ALA A 130 -23.45 6.56 1.49
N ALA A 131 -23.80 5.35 1.07
CA ALA A 131 -25.04 4.70 1.51
C ALA A 131 -25.07 4.40 3.01
N ALA A 132 -23.89 4.20 3.64
CA ALA A 132 -23.72 4.04 5.08
C ALA A 132 -23.64 5.39 5.84
N GLY A 133 -23.74 6.53 5.14
CA GLY A 133 -23.70 7.86 5.75
C GLY A 133 -22.28 8.38 6.02
N VAL A 134 -21.24 7.75 5.47
CA VAL A 134 -19.86 8.24 5.54
C VAL A 134 -19.68 9.36 4.51
N ARG A 135 -19.06 10.46 4.92
CA ARG A 135 -18.69 11.56 4.00
C ARG A 135 -17.57 11.08 3.06
N VAL A 136 -17.89 11.01 1.78
CA VAL A 136 -16.96 10.74 0.68
C VAL A 136 -16.92 11.96 -0.24
N PRO A 137 -15.87 12.17 -1.08
CA PRO A 137 -15.91 13.18 -2.13
C PRO A 137 -17.15 13.01 -3.00
N ARG A 138 -17.72 14.10 -3.52
CA ARG A 138 -18.69 13.98 -4.62
C ARG A 138 -17.97 13.33 -5.79
N PHE A 139 -18.57 12.33 -6.42
CA PHE A 139 -17.91 11.53 -7.46
C PHE A 139 -18.89 11.05 -8.51
N ALA A 140 -18.34 10.68 -9.67
CA ALA A 140 -19.06 9.98 -10.73
C ALA A 140 -18.10 9.06 -11.48
N ALA A 141 -18.60 7.90 -11.92
CA ALA A 141 -17.92 7.11 -12.93
C ALA A 141 -17.95 7.86 -14.28
N CYS A 142 -16.87 7.84 -15.02
CA CYS A 142 -16.81 8.43 -16.36
C CYS A 142 -17.42 7.46 -17.38
N THR A 143 -18.62 7.77 -17.89
CA THR A 143 -19.27 6.95 -18.93
C THR A 143 -19.01 7.47 -20.34
N ASP A 144 -18.88 8.79 -20.46
CA ASP A 144 -18.53 9.52 -21.68
C ASP A 144 -17.96 10.90 -21.33
N VAL A 145 -17.42 11.60 -22.32
CA VAL A 145 -16.78 12.92 -22.14
C VAL A 145 -17.78 13.95 -21.58
N GLU A 146 -19.02 13.98 -22.12
CA GLU A 146 -19.99 14.98 -21.68
C GLU A 146 -20.46 14.79 -20.24
N SER A 147 -20.62 13.54 -19.79
CA SER A 147 -20.95 13.23 -18.38
C SER A 147 -19.85 13.72 -17.42
N GLY A 148 -18.58 13.52 -17.76
CA GLY A 148 -17.45 14.03 -17.00
C GLY A 148 -17.44 15.57 -16.93
N LEU A 149 -17.63 16.24 -18.06
CA LEU A 149 -17.72 17.70 -18.12
C LEU A 149 -18.92 18.25 -17.35
N ALA A 150 -20.08 17.60 -17.45
CA ALA A 150 -21.29 17.97 -16.71
C ALA A 150 -21.10 17.83 -15.21
N PHE A 151 -20.43 16.76 -14.74
CA PHE A 151 -20.07 16.61 -13.35
C PHE A 151 -19.19 17.77 -12.88
N ALA A 152 -18.08 18.08 -13.59
CA ALA A 152 -17.17 19.14 -13.23
C ALA A 152 -17.83 20.53 -13.18
N ARG A 153 -18.71 20.84 -14.16
CA ARG A 153 -19.52 22.08 -14.13
C ARG A 153 -20.41 22.16 -12.90
N SER A 154 -20.96 21.03 -12.44
CA SER A 154 -21.82 20.99 -11.24
C SER A 154 -21.02 21.04 -9.93
N CYS A 155 -19.80 20.53 -9.95
CA CYS A 155 -18.92 20.44 -8.80
C CYS A 155 -18.11 21.72 -8.58
N GLY A 156 -17.70 22.37 -9.68
CA GLY A 156 -16.71 23.42 -9.70
C GLY A 156 -15.29 22.85 -9.83
N TYR A 157 -14.38 23.68 -10.36
CA TYR A 157 -12.96 23.34 -10.45
C TYR A 157 -12.19 23.83 -9.21
N PRO A 158 -11.06 23.16 -8.85
CA PRO A 158 -10.50 22.00 -9.51
C PRO A 158 -11.29 20.71 -9.24
N VAL A 159 -11.12 19.72 -10.12
CA VAL A 159 -11.61 18.35 -9.94
C VAL A 159 -10.44 17.35 -10.02
N ILE A 160 -10.67 16.13 -9.55
CA ILE A 160 -9.73 15.03 -9.70
C ILE A 160 -10.29 14.03 -10.72
N LEU A 161 -9.46 13.69 -11.72
CA LEU A 161 -9.70 12.59 -12.64
C LEU A 161 -8.68 11.48 -12.33
N LYS A 162 -9.14 10.27 -11.97
CA LYS A 162 -8.24 9.19 -11.53
C LYS A 162 -8.74 7.81 -11.94
N PRO A 163 -7.82 6.81 -12.07
CA PRO A 163 -8.21 5.41 -12.28
C PRO A 163 -9.03 4.86 -11.12
N VAL A 164 -10.05 4.07 -11.41
CA VAL A 164 -10.92 3.44 -10.40
C VAL A 164 -10.17 2.42 -9.54
N ASP A 165 -9.16 1.73 -10.10
CA ASP A 165 -8.40 0.64 -9.51
C ASP A 165 -6.89 0.96 -9.35
N GLY A 166 -6.49 2.21 -9.59
CA GLY A 166 -5.10 2.68 -9.50
C GLY A 166 -4.54 2.69 -8.07
N ALA A 167 -3.23 2.70 -7.96
CA ALA A 167 -2.46 2.84 -6.71
C ALA A 167 -1.29 3.81 -6.89
N ALA A 168 -0.71 4.29 -5.79
CA ALA A 168 0.48 5.16 -5.77
C ALA A 168 0.33 6.44 -6.62
N SER A 169 -0.86 7.02 -6.68
CA SER A 169 -1.21 8.21 -7.47
C SER A 169 -0.93 8.13 -8.98
N ILE A 170 -0.70 6.92 -9.53
CA ILE A 170 -0.48 6.74 -10.96
C ILE A 170 -1.76 7.07 -11.73
N GLY A 171 -1.65 7.97 -12.72
CA GLY A 171 -2.79 8.39 -13.56
C GLY A 171 -3.79 9.31 -12.85
N VAL A 172 -3.44 9.85 -11.68
CA VAL A 172 -4.25 10.85 -10.97
C VAL A 172 -3.96 12.24 -11.52
N HIS A 173 -5.00 12.94 -11.97
CA HIS A 173 -4.90 14.30 -12.53
C HIS A 173 -5.73 15.27 -11.70
N ARG A 174 -5.11 16.31 -11.18
CA ARG A 174 -5.79 17.51 -10.68
C ARG A 174 -6.03 18.44 -11.86
N VAL A 175 -7.29 18.76 -12.15
CA VAL A 175 -7.71 19.47 -13.33
C VAL A 175 -8.34 20.81 -12.94
N GLU A 176 -7.76 21.91 -13.43
CA GLU A 176 -8.11 23.27 -13.03
C GLU A 176 -9.21 23.90 -13.91
N ASP A 177 -9.45 23.36 -15.11
CA ASP A 177 -10.38 23.95 -16.07
C ASP A 177 -11.02 22.93 -17.03
N GLU A 178 -12.08 23.37 -17.71
CA GLU A 178 -12.87 22.53 -18.61
C GLU A 178 -12.11 22.10 -19.86
N ALA A 179 -11.22 22.92 -20.39
CA ALA A 179 -10.49 22.61 -21.62
C ALA A 179 -9.50 21.46 -21.37
N THR A 180 -8.73 21.56 -20.29
CA THR A 180 -7.81 20.49 -19.84
C THR A 180 -8.57 19.20 -19.53
N LEU A 181 -9.75 19.30 -18.89
CA LEU A 181 -10.57 18.11 -18.60
C LEU A 181 -11.04 17.44 -19.89
N ALA A 182 -11.50 18.21 -20.87
CA ALA A 182 -11.98 17.65 -22.13
C ALA A 182 -10.86 16.91 -22.90
N GLU A 183 -9.64 17.45 -22.89
CA GLU A 183 -8.47 16.79 -23.49
C GLU A 183 -8.16 15.46 -22.80
N LEU A 184 -8.06 15.46 -21.47
CA LEU A 184 -7.78 14.24 -20.69
C LEU A 184 -8.85 13.16 -20.88
N LEU A 185 -10.14 13.55 -20.82
CA LEU A 185 -11.25 12.61 -21.02
C LEU A 185 -11.27 12.00 -22.43
N ALA A 186 -10.69 12.67 -23.43
CA ALA A 186 -10.57 12.14 -24.79
C ALA A 186 -9.40 11.14 -24.93
N GLU A 187 -8.42 11.19 -24.03
CA GLU A 187 -7.21 10.35 -24.08
C GLU A 187 -7.29 9.08 -23.22
N VAL A 188 -8.01 9.14 -22.08
CA VAL A 188 -8.08 8.01 -21.14
C VAL A 188 -9.16 6.99 -21.54
N ASP A 189 -9.00 5.76 -21.05
CA ASP A 189 -10.08 4.76 -21.09
C ASP A 189 -11.13 5.11 -20.02
N LEU A 190 -12.19 5.79 -20.44
CA LEU A 190 -13.23 6.30 -19.55
C LEU A 190 -13.83 5.24 -18.62
N MET A 191 -13.93 3.99 -19.08
CA MET A 191 -14.47 2.89 -18.27
C MET A 191 -13.61 2.53 -17.07
N ARG A 192 -12.37 3.00 -17.07
CA ARG A 192 -11.38 2.79 -16.00
C ARG A 192 -11.12 4.04 -15.17
N TYR A 193 -11.85 5.13 -15.39
CA TYR A 193 -11.65 6.40 -14.70
C TYR A 193 -12.92 6.87 -14.01
N GLU A 194 -12.70 7.54 -12.89
CA GLU A 194 -13.72 8.31 -12.16
C GLU A 194 -13.30 9.79 -12.08
N ILE A 195 -14.30 10.64 -11.88
CA ILE A 195 -14.12 12.05 -11.58
C ILE A 195 -14.69 12.36 -10.20
N GLU A 196 -13.97 13.17 -9.41
CA GLU A 196 -14.41 13.58 -8.08
C GLU A 196 -14.09 15.04 -7.76
N GLU A 197 -14.77 15.59 -6.75
CA GLU A 197 -14.44 16.90 -6.22
C GLU A 197 -13.03 16.90 -5.63
N PHE A 198 -12.32 18.03 -5.80
CA PHE A 198 -11.06 18.22 -5.12
C PHE A 198 -11.32 18.62 -3.66
N VAL A 199 -10.93 17.78 -2.73
CA VAL A 199 -11.06 18.04 -1.29
C VAL A 199 -9.79 18.69 -0.78
N THR A 200 -9.90 19.89 -0.19
CA THR A 200 -8.79 20.55 0.50
C THR A 200 -8.70 20.06 1.94
N GLY A 201 -7.52 19.66 2.37
CA GLY A 201 -7.31 19.17 3.74
C GLY A 201 -5.95 18.54 3.96
N THR A 202 -5.66 18.16 5.19
CA THR A 202 -4.49 17.34 5.51
C THR A 202 -4.85 15.88 5.35
N ILE A 203 -3.99 15.11 4.69
CA ILE A 203 -4.22 13.68 4.49
C ILE A 203 -3.69 12.91 5.70
N HIS A 204 -4.53 12.02 6.20
CA HIS A 204 -4.22 11.07 7.26
C HIS A 204 -4.39 9.65 6.73
N HIS A 205 -3.66 8.71 7.31
CA HIS A 205 -3.90 7.31 7.04
C HIS A 205 -4.04 6.50 8.32
N VAL A 206 -4.79 5.40 8.22
CA VAL A 206 -4.99 4.45 9.31
C VAL A 206 -4.61 3.08 8.80
N ASP A 207 -3.66 2.45 9.49
CA ASP A 207 -3.20 1.10 9.22
C ASP A 207 -3.66 0.17 10.34
N GLY A 208 -4.31 -0.92 9.98
CA GLY A 208 -4.89 -1.83 10.96
C GLY A 208 -5.24 -3.20 10.41
N PHE A 209 -5.93 -3.98 11.22
CA PHE A 209 -6.41 -5.32 10.87
C PHE A 209 -7.88 -5.49 11.26
N ALA A 210 -8.68 -5.93 10.30
CA ALA A 210 -10.07 -6.31 10.47
C ALA A 210 -10.18 -7.82 10.70
N ASP A 211 -10.80 -8.23 11.80
CA ASP A 211 -11.03 -9.65 12.12
C ASP A 211 -12.18 -10.26 11.30
N ALA A 212 -12.48 -11.54 11.52
CA ALA A 212 -13.56 -12.28 10.86
C ALA A 212 -14.97 -11.66 11.06
N ARG A 213 -15.13 -10.71 11.98
CA ARG A 213 -16.38 -10.00 12.27
C ARG A 213 -16.38 -8.54 11.83
N SER A 214 -15.35 -8.13 11.08
CA SER A 214 -15.10 -6.73 10.71
C SER A 214 -14.83 -5.81 11.93
N GLU A 215 -14.37 -6.39 13.04
CA GLU A 215 -13.96 -5.61 14.20
C GLU A 215 -12.46 -5.28 14.12
N VAL A 216 -12.10 -4.08 14.50
CA VAL A 216 -10.72 -3.57 14.45
C VAL A 216 -10.14 -3.54 15.85
N GLY A 217 -9.34 -4.55 16.18
CA GLY A 217 -8.66 -4.64 17.48
C GLY A 217 -7.37 -3.81 17.56
N PHE A 218 -6.69 -3.64 16.44
CA PHE A 218 -5.46 -2.86 16.30
C PHE A 218 -5.54 -1.93 15.11
N GLN A 219 -5.25 -0.66 15.34
CA GLN A 219 -5.03 0.33 14.29
C GLN A 219 -4.11 1.45 14.77
N VAL A 220 -3.43 2.08 13.83
CA VAL A 220 -2.53 3.21 14.05
C VAL A 220 -2.88 4.31 13.07
N THR A 221 -3.13 5.50 13.59
CA THR A 221 -3.39 6.70 12.81
C THR A 221 -2.11 7.47 12.60
N SER A 222 -1.86 7.89 11.37
CA SER A 222 -0.73 8.71 10.99
C SER A 222 -1.17 9.91 10.14
N ARG A 223 -0.31 10.93 10.03
CA ARG A 223 -0.53 12.09 9.18
C ARG A 223 0.61 12.21 8.17
N TYR A 224 0.29 12.43 6.89
CA TYR A 224 1.28 12.78 5.90
C TYR A 224 1.84 14.19 6.13
N VAL A 225 3.13 14.36 5.94
CA VAL A 225 3.81 15.67 5.99
C VAL A 225 3.57 16.45 4.70
N ASN A 226 3.44 15.73 3.60
CA ASN A 226 3.06 16.19 2.26
C ASN A 226 2.13 15.14 1.65
N ASP A 227 1.62 15.35 0.46
CA ASP A 227 0.63 14.46 -0.14
C ASP A 227 1.24 13.49 -1.17
N CYS A 228 0.53 12.37 -1.41
CA CYS A 228 0.95 11.35 -2.36
C CYS A 228 0.98 11.86 -3.82
N LEU A 229 0.17 12.87 -4.16
CA LEU A 229 0.16 13.45 -5.50
C LEU A 229 1.46 14.19 -5.78
N SER A 230 1.96 14.96 -4.80
CA SER A 230 3.25 15.63 -4.86
C SER A 230 4.42 14.65 -5.01
N PHE A 231 4.33 13.45 -4.37
CA PHE A 231 5.32 12.39 -4.55
C PHE A 231 5.39 11.91 -6.00
N GLY A 232 4.24 11.74 -6.65
CA GLY A 232 4.17 11.44 -8.08
C GLY A 232 4.83 12.52 -8.98
N ALA A 233 4.90 13.76 -8.50
CA ALA A 233 5.59 14.88 -9.14
C ALA A 233 7.09 14.99 -8.78
N GLY A 234 7.63 14.06 -7.96
CA GLY A 234 9.04 14.01 -7.58
C GLY A 234 9.37 14.62 -6.21
N GLU A 235 8.38 15.03 -5.43
CA GLU A 235 8.59 15.51 -4.06
C GLU A 235 8.72 14.33 -3.07
N PRO A 236 9.48 14.48 -1.97
CA PRO A 236 9.54 13.46 -0.94
C PRO A 236 8.17 13.16 -0.32
N LEU A 237 7.94 11.93 0.13
CA LEU A 237 6.76 11.52 0.87
C LEU A 237 7.12 11.09 2.27
N GLY A 238 6.49 11.70 3.27
CA GLY A 238 6.71 11.38 4.67
C GLY A 238 5.43 11.34 5.48
N SER A 239 5.44 10.56 6.55
CA SER A 239 4.33 10.44 7.48
C SER A 239 4.82 10.22 8.90
N PHE A 240 3.99 10.57 9.89
CA PHE A 240 4.26 10.32 11.30
C PHE A 240 3.02 9.88 12.07
N VAL A 241 3.24 9.04 13.08
CA VAL A 241 2.19 8.48 13.94
C VAL A 241 1.63 9.54 14.87
N LEU A 242 0.31 9.68 14.90
CA LEU A 242 -0.37 10.60 15.81
C LEU A 242 -0.43 10.02 17.23
N GLN A 243 -0.10 10.87 18.20
CA GLN A 243 -0.31 10.63 19.62
C GLN A 243 -1.74 10.87 20.03
N ASP A 244 -2.09 10.54 21.27
CA ASP A 244 -3.45 10.64 21.80
C ASP A 244 -4.01 12.05 21.68
N SER A 245 -5.19 12.14 21.08
CA SER A 245 -5.89 13.40 20.85
C SER A 245 -7.34 13.14 20.47
N PRO A 246 -8.24 14.12 20.66
CA PRO A 246 -9.61 14.03 20.19
C PRO A 246 -9.72 13.75 18.68
N LEU A 247 -8.82 14.33 17.88
CA LEU A 247 -8.79 14.11 16.43
C LEU A 247 -8.45 12.65 16.11
N ARG A 248 -7.40 12.08 16.73
CA ARG A 248 -7.06 10.66 16.54
C ARG A 248 -8.24 9.75 16.87
N GLY A 249 -8.90 9.99 18.00
CA GLY A 249 -10.08 9.20 18.41
C GLY A 249 -11.21 9.23 17.38
N ARG A 250 -11.47 10.41 16.78
CA ARG A 250 -12.48 10.57 15.72
C ARG A 250 -12.07 9.84 14.44
N ILE A 251 -10.82 9.95 14.04
CA ILE A 251 -10.28 9.26 12.84
C ILE A 251 -10.37 7.74 13.03
N GLU A 252 -9.99 7.24 14.20
CA GLU A 252 -10.06 5.81 14.50
C GLU A 252 -11.50 5.27 14.48
N GLU A 253 -12.49 6.02 14.99
CA GLU A 253 -13.90 5.61 14.91
C GLU A 253 -14.44 5.70 13.48
N PHE A 254 -14.05 6.73 12.71
CA PHE A 254 -14.37 6.84 11.30
C PHE A 254 -13.84 5.64 10.52
N SER A 255 -12.60 5.24 10.77
CA SER A 255 -11.96 4.07 10.16
C SER A 255 -12.74 2.78 10.48
N ARG A 256 -13.09 2.54 11.75
CA ARG A 256 -13.91 1.38 12.16
C ARG A 256 -15.28 1.38 11.45
N GLY A 257 -15.88 2.55 11.28
CA GLY A 257 -17.13 2.71 10.54
C GLY A 257 -16.98 2.30 9.07
N CYS A 258 -15.91 2.73 8.39
CA CYS A 258 -15.62 2.37 7.02
C CYS A 258 -15.38 0.85 6.86
N VAL A 259 -14.54 0.27 7.71
CA VAL A 259 -14.25 -1.18 7.71
C VAL A 259 -15.51 -2.02 7.86
N ARG A 260 -16.40 -1.66 8.81
CA ARG A 260 -17.69 -2.34 9.01
C ARG A 260 -18.62 -2.17 7.81
N ALA A 261 -18.75 -0.96 7.28
CA ALA A 261 -19.62 -0.67 6.15
C ALA A 261 -19.20 -1.44 4.87
N LEU A 262 -17.91 -1.55 4.64
CA LEU A 262 -17.33 -2.31 3.51
C LEU A 262 -17.33 -3.83 3.77
N GLY A 263 -17.61 -4.28 4.99
CA GLY A 263 -17.62 -5.69 5.36
C GLY A 263 -16.25 -6.37 5.24
N MET A 264 -15.16 -5.64 5.44
CA MET A 264 -13.79 -6.17 5.36
C MET A 264 -13.55 -7.19 6.49
N ARG A 265 -12.97 -8.35 6.15
CA ARG A 265 -12.77 -9.46 7.09
C ARG A 265 -11.43 -10.14 6.88
N ASP A 266 -10.80 -10.56 8.00
CA ASP A 266 -9.54 -11.29 8.02
C ASP A 266 -8.47 -10.67 7.12
N THR A 267 -8.43 -9.33 7.09
CA THR A 267 -7.54 -8.59 6.21
C THR A 267 -6.95 -7.37 6.91
N PRO A 268 -5.68 -7.05 6.66
CA PRO A 268 -5.16 -5.74 7.00
C PRO A 268 -5.84 -4.69 6.13
N PHE A 269 -5.77 -3.44 6.57
CA PHE A 269 -6.23 -2.32 5.77
C PHE A 269 -5.30 -1.11 5.90
N HIS A 270 -5.23 -0.35 4.84
CA HIS A 270 -4.64 0.97 4.76
C HIS A 270 -5.72 1.91 4.26
N LEU A 271 -6.24 2.76 5.16
CA LEU A 271 -7.30 3.71 4.86
C LEU A 271 -6.73 5.13 4.83
N GLU A 272 -7.08 5.90 3.81
CA GLU A 272 -6.73 7.31 3.69
C GLU A 272 -7.98 8.20 3.78
N LEU A 273 -7.81 9.36 4.42
CA LEU A 273 -8.87 10.35 4.61
C LEU A 273 -8.30 11.77 4.69
N PHE A 274 -9.13 12.74 4.34
CA PHE A 274 -8.86 14.15 4.59
C PHE A 274 -9.41 14.61 5.93
N VAL A 275 -8.69 15.51 6.58
CA VAL A 275 -9.22 16.40 7.61
C VAL A 275 -9.25 17.80 7.00
N THR A 276 -10.45 18.32 6.75
CA THR A 276 -10.64 19.62 6.10
C THR A 276 -10.37 20.79 7.08
N PRO A 277 -10.19 22.03 6.57
CA PRO A 277 -10.10 23.21 7.44
C PRO A 277 -11.31 23.43 8.35
N GLU A 278 -12.47 22.92 7.95
CA GLU A 278 -13.74 22.97 8.72
C GLU A 278 -13.84 21.81 9.73
N ASP A 279 -12.75 21.05 9.92
CA ASP A 279 -12.64 19.89 10.81
C ASP A 279 -13.58 18.72 10.44
N GLU A 280 -13.90 18.58 9.15
CA GLU A 280 -14.66 17.46 8.60
C GLU A 280 -13.72 16.31 8.23
N LEU A 281 -14.15 15.05 8.47
CA LEU A 281 -13.46 13.85 8.02
C LEU A 281 -14.08 13.40 6.69
N VAL A 282 -13.27 13.33 5.64
CA VAL A 282 -13.71 12.94 4.31
C VAL A 282 -12.90 11.73 3.85
N PHE A 283 -13.56 10.64 3.53
CA PHE A 283 -12.91 9.42 3.02
C PHE A 283 -12.17 9.69 1.71
N LEU A 284 -10.98 9.13 1.53
CA LEU A 284 -10.23 9.17 0.28
C LEU A 284 -10.22 7.81 -0.39
N GLU A 285 -9.61 6.81 0.23
CA GLU A 285 -9.58 5.43 -0.25
C GLU A 285 -9.24 4.44 0.87
N ILE A 286 -9.46 3.14 0.61
CA ILE A 286 -9.01 2.05 1.49
C ILE A 286 -8.53 0.87 0.65
N GLY A 287 -7.34 0.36 0.96
CA GLY A 287 -6.83 -0.88 0.40
C GLY A 287 -6.94 -2.03 1.40
N GLY A 288 -7.39 -3.21 0.95
CA GLY A 288 -7.40 -4.44 1.75
C GLY A 288 -6.00 -5.09 1.81
N ARG A 289 -5.02 -4.31 2.26
CA ARG A 289 -3.61 -4.72 2.34
C ARG A 289 -2.88 -3.94 3.43
N VAL A 290 -1.67 -4.36 3.73
CA VAL A 290 -0.77 -3.61 4.62
C VAL A 290 -0.33 -2.31 3.94
N GLY A 291 -0.20 -1.24 4.70
CA GLY A 291 0.32 0.04 4.22
C GLY A 291 1.69 -0.11 3.57
N GLY A 292 1.92 0.68 2.52
CA GLY A 292 3.18 0.67 1.78
C GLY A 292 4.31 1.45 2.47
N SER A 293 5.40 1.64 1.73
CA SER A 293 6.57 2.38 2.21
C SER A 293 7.14 1.79 3.52
N GLU A 294 7.51 2.64 4.44
CA GLU A 294 8.10 2.26 5.73
C GLU A 294 7.06 1.94 6.82
N VAL A 295 5.77 1.93 6.49
CA VAL A 295 4.68 1.65 7.46
C VAL A 295 4.90 0.32 8.19
N PRO A 296 5.17 -0.82 7.52
CA PRO A 296 5.38 -2.10 8.21
C PRO A 296 6.53 -2.04 9.22
N HIS A 297 7.65 -1.43 8.82
CA HIS A 297 8.82 -1.27 9.67
C HIS A 297 8.53 -0.41 10.89
N LEU A 298 7.82 0.72 10.67
CA LEU A 298 7.46 1.64 11.76
C LEU A 298 6.50 0.99 12.76
N LEU A 299 5.45 0.30 12.28
CA LEU A 299 4.50 -0.41 13.14
C LEU A 299 5.18 -1.52 13.95
N ASN A 300 6.04 -2.30 13.30
CA ASN A 300 6.79 -3.35 13.98
C ASN A 300 7.72 -2.76 15.05
N LYS A 301 8.39 -1.66 14.75
CA LYS A 301 9.33 -1.02 15.70
C LYS A 301 8.62 -0.37 16.88
N LEU A 302 7.52 0.36 16.64
CA LEU A 302 6.80 1.09 17.69
C LEU A 302 5.93 0.20 18.57
N PHE A 303 5.29 -0.81 17.95
CA PHE A 303 4.23 -1.59 18.61
C PHE A 303 4.54 -3.10 18.69
N GLY A 304 5.61 -3.58 18.06
CA GLY A 304 5.90 -5.01 17.92
C GLY A 304 4.89 -5.75 17.04
N VAL A 305 4.25 -5.05 16.09
CA VAL A 305 3.17 -5.58 15.26
C VAL A 305 3.62 -5.69 13.81
N ASN A 306 3.61 -6.90 13.29
CA ASN A 306 3.75 -7.17 11.87
C ASN A 306 2.39 -7.59 11.28
N LEU A 307 1.75 -6.71 10.52
CA LEU A 307 0.44 -6.98 9.93
C LEU A 307 0.47 -8.09 8.87
N PHE A 308 1.61 -8.33 8.19
CA PHE A 308 1.76 -9.46 7.28
C PHE A 308 1.77 -10.79 8.02
N GLU A 309 2.44 -10.86 9.18
CA GLU A 309 2.42 -12.07 10.03
C GLU A 309 0.98 -12.39 10.47
N ILE A 310 0.26 -11.39 10.98
CA ILE A 310 -1.13 -11.56 11.43
C ILE A 310 -1.99 -12.06 10.26
N TRP A 311 -1.83 -11.45 9.09
CA TRP A 311 -2.60 -11.83 7.90
C TRP A 311 -2.30 -13.25 7.44
N LEU A 312 -1.02 -13.62 7.33
CA LEU A 312 -0.62 -14.98 6.94
C LEU A 312 -1.15 -16.04 7.90
N ARG A 313 -1.05 -15.79 9.21
CA ARG A 313 -1.60 -16.70 10.23
C ARG A 313 -3.12 -16.83 10.10
N ALA A 314 -3.84 -15.72 9.92
CA ALA A 314 -5.28 -15.74 9.68
C ALA A 314 -5.64 -16.57 8.44
N LEU A 315 -4.94 -16.36 7.33
CA LEU A 315 -5.14 -17.11 6.07
C LEU A 315 -4.81 -18.60 6.21
N CYS A 316 -3.92 -18.97 7.12
CA CYS A 316 -3.65 -20.37 7.47
C CYS A 316 -4.64 -20.95 8.48
N GLY A 317 -5.67 -20.20 8.89
CA GLY A 317 -6.67 -20.64 9.86
C GLY A 317 -6.17 -20.69 11.30
N GLU A 318 -5.04 -20.06 11.60
CA GLU A 318 -4.54 -19.93 12.96
C GLU A 318 -5.34 -18.86 13.74
N PRO A 319 -5.60 -19.09 15.04
CA PRO A 319 -6.25 -18.09 15.86
C PRO A 319 -5.38 -16.83 15.95
N THR A 320 -5.85 -15.73 15.38
CA THR A 320 -5.19 -14.43 15.50
C THR A 320 -5.88 -13.62 16.58
N THR A 321 -5.15 -13.27 17.64
CA THR A 321 -5.61 -12.25 18.57
C THR A 321 -5.02 -10.93 18.08
N PRO A 322 -5.85 -9.98 17.61
CA PRO A 322 -5.33 -8.68 17.23
C PRO A 322 -4.55 -8.08 18.40
N PRO A 323 -3.33 -7.59 18.18
CA PRO A 323 -2.58 -6.93 19.23
C PRO A 323 -3.36 -5.71 19.69
N THR A 324 -3.21 -5.38 20.96
CA THR A 324 -3.70 -4.10 21.47
C THR A 324 -2.57 -3.08 21.40
N ARG A 325 -2.87 -1.87 20.96
CA ARG A 325 -1.90 -0.76 20.99
C ARG A 325 -1.45 -0.53 22.43
N SER A 326 -0.17 -0.69 22.71
CA SER A 326 0.41 -0.44 24.01
C SER A 326 1.18 0.88 23.99
N GLY A 327 0.86 1.76 24.93
CA GLY A 327 1.51 3.07 25.02
C GLY A 327 1.09 4.06 23.94
N ASP A 328 1.77 5.16 23.87
CA ASP A 328 1.54 6.24 22.92
C ASP A 328 2.85 6.74 22.28
N PRO A 329 3.68 5.82 21.74
CA PRO A 329 4.93 6.20 21.08
C PRO A 329 4.63 6.95 19.79
N SER A 330 5.56 7.80 19.37
CA SER A 330 5.56 8.42 18.06
C SER A 330 6.81 8.06 17.28
N GLY A 331 6.72 8.19 15.98
CA GLY A 331 7.76 7.95 15.01
C GLY A 331 7.25 8.29 13.65
N GLY A 332 8.12 8.33 12.68
CA GLY A 332 7.74 8.67 11.32
C GLY A 332 8.67 8.04 10.30
N TRP A 333 8.33 8.25 9.06
CA TRP A 333 9.15 7.81 7.95
C TRP A 333 9.18 8.87 6.85
N LEU A 334 10.21 8.79 6.02
CA LEU A 334 10.38 9.63 4.84
C LEU A 334 11.00 8.79 3.73
N VAL A 335 10.46 8.94 2.52
CA VAL A 335 11.02 8.40 1.28
C VAL A 335 11.31 9.57 0.34
N VAL A 336 12.52 9.63 -0.17
CA VAL A 336 12.94 10.59 -1.19
C VAL A 336 12.92 9.88 -2.53
N PRO A 337 12.16 10.35 -3.53
CA PRO A 337 12.07 9.69 -4.82
C PRO A 337 13.38 9.76 -5.60
N LYS A 338 13.54 8.84 -6.56
CA LYS A 338 14.62 8.94 -7.53
C LYS A 338 14.50 10.23 -8.34
N PRO A 339 15.65 10.83 -8.71
CA PRO A 339 15.64 12.06 -9.53
C PRO A 339 15.16 11.78 -10.95
N ALA A 340 14.75 12.82 -11.64
CA ALA A 340 14.51 12.76 -13.08
C ALA A 340 15.82 12.50 -13.86
N GLY A 341 15.71 12.00 -15.11
CA GLY A 341 16.87 11.81 -16.00
C GLY A 341 17.69 10.56 -15.72
N LEU A 342 17.02 9.45 -15.40
CA LEU A 342 17.64 8.13 -15.26
C LEU A 342 17.88 7.46 -16.61
N PRO A 343 18.92 6.58 -16.74
CA PRO A 343 19.82 6.11 -15.68
C PRO A 343 20.85 7.18 -15.25
N ALA A 344 21.25 7.14 -13.98
CA ALA A 344 22.20 8.10 -13.41
C ALA A 344 23.12 7.46 -12.36
N VAL A 345 24.34 7.97 -12.24
CA VAL A 345 25.32 7.52 -11.23
C VAL A 345 25.24 8.39 -10.00
N VAL A 346 25.11 7.80 -8.82
CA VAL A 346 25.14 8.50 -7.52
C VAL A 346 26.52 9.11 -7.29
N ARG A 347 26.57 10.41 -7.02
CA ARG A 347 27.78 11.17 -6.69
C ARG A 347 27.85 11.54 -5.22
N LYS A 348 26.69 11.73 -4.60
CA LYS A 348 26.58 12.06 -3.18
C LYS A 348 25.27 11.54 -2.64
N ALA A 349 25.32 10.92 -1.48
CA ALA A 349 24.17 10.56 -0.64
C ALA A 349 24.66 10.68 0.82
N SER A 350 24.34 11.80 1.46
CA SER A 350 24.91 12.10 2.79
C SER A 350 24.00 11.59 3.90
N SER A 351 24.56 10.82 4.85
CA SER A 351 23.85 10.44 6.07
C SER A 351 23.36 11.66 6.84
N VAL A 352 22.11 11.62 7.28
CA VAL A 352 21.48 12.69 8.07
C VAL A 352 21.54 12.44 9.58
N ARG A 353 22.02 11.29 10.04
CA ARG A 353 22.07 10.92 11.48
C ARG A 353 22.86 11.91 12.34
N GLY A 354 23.87 12.55 11.78
CA GLY A 354 24.66 13.55 12.47
C GLY A 354 23.90 14.84 12.79
N SER A 355 22.89 15.18 11.98
CA SER A 355 22.08 16.39 12.10
C SER A 355 20.67 16.12 12.64
N VAL A 356 20.16 14.89 12.48
CA VAL A 356 18.85 14.43 12.93
C VAL A 356 18.98 13.15 13.76
N PRO A 357 19.27 13.26 15.07
CA PRO A 357 19.51 12.10 15.93
C PRO A 357 18.30 11.14 16.07
N ALA A 358 17.08 11.61 15.77
CA ALA A 358 15.87 10.79 15.77
C ALA A 358 15.85 9.71 14.68
N VAL A 359 16.72 9.80 13.67
CA VAL A 359 16.84 8.80 12.60
C VAL A 359 17.34 7.48 13.18
N TRP A 360 16.43 6.53 13.33
CA TRP A 360 16.72 5.18 13.76
C TRP A 360 17.34 4.33 12.64
N ARG A 361 16.78 4.44 11.43
CA ARG A 361 17.29 3.78 10.22
C ARG A 361 17.31 4.75 9.05
N GLU A 362 18.31 4.57 8.21
CA GLU A 362 18.39 5.18 6.88
C GLU A 362 18.95 4.15 5.90
N LEU A 363 18.39 4.13 4.71
CA LEU A 363 18.90 3.40 3.56
C LEU A 363 19.18 4.40 2.45
N LEU A 364 20.44 4.48 2.04
CA LEU A 364 20.93 5.42 1.05
C LEU A 364 21.66 4.65 -0.06
N PRO A 365 21.51 5.03 -1.33
CA PRO A 365 22.31 4.43 -2.39
C PRO A 365 23.79 4.75 -2.22
N SER A 366 24.64 3.83 -2.62
CA SER A 366 26.09 3.98 -2.52
C SER A 366 26.63 4.93 -3.59
N VAL A 367 27.69 5.68 -3.24
CA VAL A 367 28.41 6.49 -4.24
C VAL A 367 28.99 5.59 -5.32
N GLY A 368 28.70 5.90 -6.58
CA GLY A 368 29.06 5.07 -7.74
C GLY A 368 27.97 4.08 -8.18
N GLU A 369 26.92 3.89 -7.40
CA GLU A 369 25.77 3.08 -7.77
C GLU A 369 25.04 3.69 -8.97
N VAL A 370 24.50 2.84 -9.85
CA VAL A 370 23.70 3.26 -11.01
C VAL A 370 22.24 3.10 -10.64
N LEU A 371 21.51 4.21 -10.64
CA LEU A 371 20.07 4.21 -10.49
C LEU A 371 19.41 4.02 -11.85
N GLU A 372 18.68 2.93 -11.99
CA GLU A 372 17.96 2.61 -13.22
C GLU A 372 16.53 3.21 -13.20
N PRO A 373 15.93 3.49 -14.37
CA PRO A 373 14.54 3.86 -14.47
C PRO A 373 13.64 2.66 -14.11
N GLY A 374 12.54 2.94 -13.41
CA GLY A 374 11.59 1.89 -12.98
C GLY A 374 12.11 1.07 -11.80
N GLY A 375 11.52 -0.09 -11.62
CA GLY A 375 11.75 -1.01 -10.52
C GLY A 375 10.50 -1.22 -9.67
N ALA A 376 10.56 -2.16 -8.72
CA ALA A 376 9.54 -2.30 -7.69
C ALA A 376 9.56 -1.06 -6.77
N TYR A 377 8.54 -0.91 -5.93
CA TYR A 377 8.36 0.27 -5.08
C TYR A 377 9.62 0.64 -4.26
N ASP A 378 10.28 -0.36 -3.70
CA ASP A 378 11.55 -0.28 -2.99
C ASP A 378 12.74 0.19 -3.84
N ALA A 379 12.66 0.06 -5.15
CA ALA A 379 13.65 0.58 -6.10
C ALA A 379 13.34 2.00 -6.62
N LEU A 380 12.24 2.64 -6.17
CA LEU A 380 11.81 3.96 -6.65
C LEU A 380 12.37 5.14 -5.84
N HIS A 381 13.21 4.90 -4.83
CA HIS A 381 13.69 5.94 -3.92
C HIS A 381 15.21 6.19 -4.04
N ALA A 382 15.61 7.42 -3.69
CA ALA A 382 16.99 7.86 -3.51
C ALA A 382 17.39 7.92 -2.02
N GLY A 383 16.46 7.69 -1.10
CA GLY A 383 16.70 7.62 0.34
C GLY A 383 15.44 7.20 1.07
N ARG A 384 15.62 6.36 2.09
CA ARG A 384 14.56 5.89 3.00
C ARG A 384 15.00 6.16 4.42
N PHE A 385 14.11 6.71 5.24
CA PHE A 385 14.40 7.10 6.60
C PHE A 385 13.27 6.69 7.53
N ILE A 386 13.61 6.14 8.70
CA ILE A 386 12.69 5.88 9.79
C ILE A 386 13.17 6.63 11.02
N LEU A 387 12.29 7.44 11.60
CA LEU A 387 12.55 8.27 12.76
C LEU A 387 11.76 7.78 13.96
N LEU A 388 12.37 7.88 15.15
CA LEU A 388 11.73 7.55 16.43
C LEU A 388 11.93 8.71 17.40
N HIS A 389 10.85 9.18 18.00
CA HIS A 389 10.88 10.20 19.03
C HIS A 389 9.62 10.09 19.90
N ASP A 390 9.69 10.51 21.15
CA ASP A 390 8.55 10.47 22.09
C ASP A 390 7.51 11.58 21.83
N ASP A 391 7.83 12.57 20.99
CA ASP A 391 6.97 13.71 20.63
C ASP A 391 6.75 13.76 19.12
N GLN A 392 5.51 13.65 18.69
CA GLN A 392 5.10 13.70 17.28
C GLN A 392 5.46 15.05 16.61
N VAL A 393 5.46 16.16 17.37
CA VAL A 393 5.80 17.48 16.82
C VAL A 393 7.28 17.53 16.42
N GLN A 394 8.14 16.89 17.22
CA GLN A 394 9.54 16.77 16.89
C GLN A 394 9.76 15.82 15.70
N VAL A 395 9.00 14.72 15.60
CA VAL A 395 9.08 13.81 14.44
C VAL A 395 8.76 14.55 13.15
N GLU A 396 7.67 15.34 13.13
CA GLU A 396 7.34 16.16 11.96
C GLU A 396 8.42 17.17 11.62
N ALA A 397 8.95 17.88 12.62
CA ALA A 397 10.01 18.86 12.42
C ALA A 397 11.28 18.20 11.85
N ASP A 398 11.63 17.01 12.34
CA ASP A 398 12.80 16.27 11.87
C ASP A 398 12.61 15.73 10.45
N ILE A 399 11.41 15.26 10.07
CA ILE A 399 11.09 14.89 8.68
C ILE A 399 11.28 16.09 7.76
N ARG A 400 10.71 17.25 8.11
CA ARG A 400 10.84 18.48 7.32
C ARG A 400 12.29 18.92 7.21
N ARG A 401 13.07 18.80 8.29
CA ARG A 401 14.50 19.10 8.28
C ARG A 401 15.27 18.18 7.32
N ILE A 402 14.94 16.87 7.26
CA ILE A 402 15.57 15.97 6.28
C ILE A 402 15.21 16.40 4.85
N ILE A 403 13.95 16.72 4.58
CA ILE A 403 13.52 17.22 3.25
C ILE A 403 14.33 18.43 2.82
N GLU A 404 14.62 19.36 3.74
CA GLU A 404 15.34 20.60 3.46
C GLU A 404 16.87 20.40 3.36
N THR A 405 17.44 19.41 4.03
CA THR A 405 18.90 19.32 4.23
C THR A 405 19.56 18.06 3.70
N PHE A 406 18.77 17.08 3.22
CA PHE A 406 19.33 15.86 2.64
C PHE A 406 20.04 16.17 1.33
N GLU A 407 21.33 15.88 1.30
CA GLU A 407 22.18 16.14 0.14
C GLU A 407 22.28 14.88 -0.72
N PHE A 408 21.70 14.93 -1.90
CA PHE A 408 21.71 13.87 -2.89
C PHE A 408 22.07 14.42 -4.27
N GLU A 409 23.11 13.87 -4.89
CA GLU A 409 23.59 14.31 -6.19
C GLU A 409 23.82 13.12 -7.13
N VAL A 410 23.41 13.27 -8.38
CA VAL A 410 23.63 12.27 -9.45
C VAL A 410 24.21 12.93 -10.69
N THR A 411 24.78 12.10 -11.56
CA THR A 411 25.16 12.48 -12.92
C THR A 411 24.51 11.51 -13.89
N SER A 412 23.73 12.01 -14.85
CA SER A 412 23.12 11.21 -15.91
C SER A 412 24.19 10.44 -16.71
N LEU A 413 23.86 9.22 -17.15
CA LEU A 413 24.69 8.39 -18.00
C LEU A 413 24.45 8.65 -19.48
#